data_18169713ebcab0720ad8905695f315e2
#
_entry.id   18169713ebcab0720ad8905695f315e2
#
_cell.length_a   1.000
_cell.length_b   1.000
_cell.length_c   1.000
_cell.angle_alpha   90.00
_cell.angle_beta   90.00
_cell.angle_gamma   90.00
#
_symmetry.space_group_name_H-M   'P 1'
#
loop_
_entity.id
_entity.type
_entity.pdbx_description
1 polymer ?
#
loop_
_entity_poly.entity_id
_entity_poly.type
_entity_poly.pdbx_seq_one_letter_code
_entity_poly.pdbx_strand_id
1 'polypeptide(L)'
;MKLITAIIQPDKLDEVREALIQAEITRITVSRCTGHGQHQREDQGEDVYRGQLVVPNLIPKVRVDIACNDAFVEVAVNAILKTAKHGSGEIGDGKIFITTLDECIRIRTGERGGKAI
;
A
#
# COMPACT_ATOMS: atom_id res chain seq x y z
N MET A 1 8.82 -16.58 0.36
CA MET A 1 7.87 -15.78 -0.44
C MET A 1 6.99 -14.96 0.48
N LYS A 2 6.82 -13.69 0.16
CA LYS A 2 6.01 -12.76 0.95
C LYS A 2 5.02 -12.01 0.05
N LEU A 3 3.90 -11.65 0.61
CA LEU A 3 2.99 -10.70 0.03
C LEU A 3 3.11 -9.39 0.79
N ILE A 4 3.49 -8.35 0.09
CA ILE A 4 3.54 -6.99 0.61
C ILE A 4 2.28 -6.29 0.14
N THR A 5 1.48 -5.81 1.08
CA THR A 5 0.29 -5.03 0.76
C THR A 5 0.49 -3.63 1.35
N ALA A 6 0.52 -2.63 0.50
CA ALA A 6 0.63 -1.24 0.91
C ALA A 6 -0.69 -0.52 0.66
N ILE A 7 -1.20 0.13 1.68
CA ILE A 7 -2.35 1.03 1.55
C ILE A 7 -1.81 2.44 1.59
N ILE A 8 -1.91 3.16 0.50
CA ILE A 8 -1.29 4.47 0.31
C ILE A 8 -2.33 5.51 -0.12
N GLN A 9 -1.94 6.77 -0.04
CA GLN A 9 -2.74 7.87 -0.58
C GLN A 9 -2.71 7.84 -2.11
N PRO A 10 -3.84 8.13 -2.77
CA PRO A 10 -3.89 8.10 -4.24
C PRO A 10 -2.89 9.03 -4.91
N ASP A 11 -2.60 10.19 -4.31
CA ASP A 11 -1.67 11.16 -4.87
C ASP A 11 -0.21 10.69 -4.85
N LYS A 12 0.10 9.61 -4.13
CA LYS A 12 1.44 9.05 -4.06
C LYS A 12 1.66 7.86 -4.98
N LEU A 13 0.62 7.40 -5.67
CA LEU A 13 0.71 6.20 -6.48
C LEU A 13 1.80 6.27 -7.53
N ASP A 14 1.88 7.37 -8.26
CA ASP A 14 2.85 7.50 -9.36
C ASP A 14 4.28 7.48 -8.85
N GLU A 15 4.56 8.17 -7.75
CA GLU A 15 5.88 8.17 -7.13
C GLU A 15 6.28 6.79 -6.61
N VAL A 16 5.32 6.10 -5.98
CA VAL A 16 5.55 4.74 -5.45
C VAL A 16 5.84 3.77 -6.61
N ARG A 17 5.05 3.82 -7.68
CA ARG A 17 5.27 2.98 -8.84
C ARG A 17 6.63 3.22 -9.48
N GLU A 18 7.00 4.48 -9.64
CA GLU A 18 8.29 4.85 -10.21
C GLU A 18 9.45 4.30 -9.37
N ALA A 19 9.38 4.45 -8.06
CA ALA A 19 10.42 3.93 -7.16
C ALA A 19 10.53 2.40 -7.23
N LEU A 20 9.38 1.72 -7.33
CA LEU A 20 9.37 0.26 -7.45
C LEU A 20 9.96 -0.19 -8.78
N ILE A 21 9.65 0.50 -9.87
CA ILE A 21 10.23 0.21 -11.19
C ILE A 21 11.74 0.38 -11.17
N GLN A 22 12.24 1.45 -10.57
CA GLN A 22 13.67 1.68 -10.45
C GLN A 22 14.38 0.65 -9.58
N ALA A 23 13.66 0.07 -8.64
CA ALA A 23 14.14 -1.05 -7.84
C ALA A 23 13.96 -2.42 -8.53
N GLU A 24 13.56 -2.41 -9.80
CA GLU A 24 13.31 -3.60 -10.61
C GLU A 24 12.15 -4.46 -10.10
N ILE A 25 11.22 -3.85 -9.40
CA ILE A 25 10.01 -4.51 -8.92
C ILE A 25 8.86 -4.01 -9.79
N THR A 26 8.52 -4.80 -10.80
CA THR A 26 7.52 -4.42 -11.81
C THR A 26 6.22 -5.21 -11.72
N ARG A 27 6.24 -6.34 -11.04
CA ARG A 27 5.06 -7.21 -10.92
C ARG A 27 4.23 -6.78 -9.71
N ILE A 28 3.50 -5.70 -9.90
CA ILE A 28 2.63 -5.14 -8.88
C ILE A 28 1.18 -5.22 -9.33
N THR A 29 0.28 -5.35 -8.38
CA THR A 29 -1.15 -5.29 -8.63
C THR A 29 -1.68 -4.08 -7.88
N VAL A 30 -2.40 -3.21 -8.58
CA VAL A 30 -2.94 -1.99 -8.01
C VAL A 30 -4.46 -2.04 -8.05
N SER A 31 -5.08 -1.69 -6.94
CA SER A 31 -6.54 -1.59 -6.85
C SER A 31 -6.92 -0.36 -6.05
N ARG A 32 -8.11 0.15 -6.34
CA ARG A 32 -8.67 1.25 -5.58
C ARG A 32 -9.50 0.69 -4.44
N CYS A 33 -9.40 1.32 -3.29
CA CYS A 33 -10.14 0.92 -2.11
C CYS A 33 -10.56 2.16 -1.32
N THR A 34 -11.37 1.96 -0.31
CA THR A 34 -11.74 3.01 0.62
C THR A 34 -11.39 2.55 2.03
N GLY A 35 -11.02 3.50 2.85
CA GLY A 35 -10.70 3.23 4.24
C GLY A 35 -11.20 4.35 5.14
N HIS A 36 -11.36 4.06 6.40
CA HIS A 36 -11.62 5.09 7.38
C HIS A 36 -10.34 5.90 7.55
N GLY A 37 -10.40 7.19 7.25
CA GLY A 37 -9.26 8.07 7.38
C GLY A 37 -9.40 8.97 8.59
N GLN A 38 -8.28 9.18 9.25
CA GLN A 38 -8.14 10.21 10.25
C GLN A 38 -7.26 11.32 9.70
N HIS A 39 -7.70 11.90 8.57
CA HIS A 39 -7.03 13.07 8.07
C HIS A 39 -7.34 14.24 8.97
N GLN A 40 -6.32 14.87 9.45
CA GLN A 40 -6.48 16.16 10.10
C GLN A 40 -6.70 17.22 9.03
N ARG A 41 -7.91 17.27 8.53
CA ARG A 41 -8.37 18.38 7.73
C ARG A 41 -9.17 19.31 8.63
N GLU A 42 -9.12 20.58 8.34
CA GLU A 42 -9.87 21.56 9.10
C GLU A 42 -11.36 21.26 9.10
N ASP A 43 -11.87 20.72 8.00
CA ASP A 43 -13.27 20.36 7.86
C ASP A 43 -13.66 19.15 8.72
N GLN A 44 -12.73 18.34 9.17
CA GLN A 44 -13.03 17.21 10.06
C GLN A 44 -13.26 17.65 11.50
N GLY A 45 -12.70 18.78 11.90
CA GLY A 45 -12.97 19.35 13.21
C GLY A 45 -14.42 19.78 13.37
N GLU A 46 -15.08 20.14 12.29
CA GLU A 46 -16.48 20.57 12.32
C GLU A 46 -17.43 19.41 12.59
N ASP A 47 -17.04 18.20 12.24
CA ASP A 47 -17.86 17.02 12.43
C ASP A 47 -18.05 16.65 13.91
N VAL A 48 -17.18 17.13 14.76
CA VAL A 48 -17.21 16.85 16.19
C VAL A 48 -17.98 17.90 16.97
N TYR A 49 -18.16 19.07 16.40
CA TYR A 49 -18.65 20.21 17.16
C TYR A 49 -20.13 20.11 17.59
N ARG A 50 -20.87 19.19 17.03
CA ARG A 50 -22.28 18.95 17.42
C ARG A 50 -22.41 17.91 18.51
N GLY A 51 -21.34 17.44 19.08
CA GLY A 51 -21.38 16.42 20.14
C GLY A 51 -21.86 15.07 19.66
N GLN A 52 -21.95 14.87 18.36
CA GLN A 52 -22.30 13.58 17.76
C GLN A 52 -21.06 12.82 17.44
N LEU A 53 -21.10 11.51 17.68
CA LEU A 53 -20.06 10.60 17.24
C LEU A 53 -20.13 10.56 15.71
N VAL A 54 -19.17 11.18 15.08
CA VAL A 54 -19.09 11.15 13.63
C VAL A 54 -18.42 9.86 13.22
N VAL A 55 -19.12 9.08 12.42
CA VAL A 55 -18.51 7.94 11.74
C VAL A 55 -17.51 8.51 10.74
N PRO A 56 -16.22 8.16 10.84
CA PRO A 56 -15.25 8.64 9.87
C PRO A 56 -15.69 8.28 8.46
N ASN A 57 -15.59 9.24 7.55
CA ASN A 57 -15.93 9.01 6.17
C ASN A 57 -14.98 7.97 5.57
N LEU A 58 -15.49 7.19 4.65
CA LEU A 58 -14.68 6.33 3.80
C LEU A 58 -13.90 7.21 2.83
N ILE A 59 -12.60 7.14 2.91
CA ILE A 59 -11.68 7.95 2.12
C ILE A 59 -11.06 7.08 1.03
N PRO A 60 -10.98 7.58 -0.20
CA PRO A 60 -10.29 6.84 -1.25
C PRO A 60 -8.83 6.56 -0.89
N LYS A 61 -8.42 5.34 -1.09
CA LYS A 61 -7.06 4.85 -0.90
C LYS A 61 -6.68 4.01 -2.10
N VAL A 62 -5.40 3.70 -2.20
CA VAL A 62 -4.89 2.79 -3.21
C VAL A 62 -4.21 1.63 -2.51
N ARG A 63 -4.52 0.43 -2.97
CA ARG A 63 -3.88 -0.80 -2.51
C ARG A 63 -2.89 -1.27 -3.57
N VAL A 64 -1.64 -1.47 -3.14
CA VAL A 64 -0.58 -2.01 -3.98
C VAL A 64 -0.16 -3.35 -3.39
N ASP A 65 -0.29 -4.41 -4.17
CA ASP A 65 0.12 -5.75 -3.76
C ASP A 65 1.34 -6.18 -4.54
N ILE A 66 2.34 -6.69 -3.83
CA ILE A 66 3.59 -7.17 -4.40
C ILE A 66 3.88 -8.55 -3.79
N ALA A 67 3.81 -9.58 -4.62
CA ALA A 67 4.28 -10.90 -4.21
C ALA A 67 5.73 -11.03 -4.65
N CYS A 68 6.63 -11.35 -3.73
CA CYS A 68 8.06 -11.43 -4.05
C CYS A 68 8.77 -12.46 -3.20
N ASN A 69 9.94 -12.85 -3.65
CA ASN A 69 10.83 -13.68 -2.87
C ASN A 69 11.46 -12.85 -1.74
N ASP A 70 11.87 -13.51 -0.68
CA ASP A 70 12.34 -12.88 0.55
C ASP A 70 13.45 -11.86 0.31
N ALA A 71 14.33 -12.12 -0.65
CA ALA A 71 15.46 -11.24 -0.96
C ALA A 71 15.03 -9.84 -1.43
N PHE A 72 13.80 -9.70 -1.93
CA PHE A 72 13.30 -8.43 -2.49
C PHE A 72 12.43 -7.64 -1.53
N VAL A 73 12.12 -8.20 -0.36
CA VAL A 73 11.17 -7.59 0.58
C VAL A 73 11.65 -6.21 1.04
N GLU A 74 12.88 -6.13 1.54
CA GLU A 74 13.39 -4.86 2.07
C GLU A 74 13.54 -3.80 0.99
N VAL A 75 13.93 -4.19 -0.20
CA VAL A 75 14.04 -3.27 -1.34
C VAL A 75 12.67 -2.68 -1.68
N ALA A 76 11.64 -3.52 -1.72
CA ALA A 76 10.27 -3.07 -1.97
C ALA A 76 9.75 -2.17 -0.86
N VAL A 77 9.93 -2.58 0.39
CA VAL A 77 9.47 -1.81 1.55
C VAL A 77 10.14 -0.43 1.58
N ASN A 78 11.45 -0.38 1.37
CA ASN A 78 12.18 0.89 1.37
C ASN A 78 11.73 1.81 0.25
N ALA A 79 11.45 1.28 -0.93
CA ALA A 79 10.94 2.07 -2.05
C ALA A 79 9.59 2.71 -1.71
N ILE A 80 8.71 1.96 -1.06
CA ILE A 80 7.40 2.46 -0.64
C ILE A 80 7.53 3.49 0.48
N LEU A 81 8.30 3.19 1.51
CA LEU A 81 8.50 4.11 2.65
C LEU A 81 9.05 5.45 2.20
N LYS A 82 9.95 5.43 1.23
CA LYS A 82 10.61 6.62 0.74
C LYS A 82 9.68 7.54 -0.04
N THR A 83 8.66 7.00 -0.69
CA THR A 83 7.83 7.73 -1.63
C THR A 83 6.37 7.92 -1.20
N ALA A 84 5.87 7.07 -0.33
CA ALA A 84 4.46 7.15 0.11
C ALA A 84 4.22 8.20 1.19
N LYS A 85 5.26 8.69 1.81
CA LYS A 85 5.20 9.68 2.89
C LYS A 85 4.92 11.07 2.34
N HIS A 86 4.11 11.85 3.06
CA HIS A 86 3.99 13.29 2.84
C HIS A 86 4.96 13.99 3.80
N GLY A 87 5.94 14.70 3.24
CA GLY A 87 6.96 15.37 4.04
C GLY A 87 7.73 14.39 4.94
N SER A 88 7.78 14.66 6.23
CA SER A 88 8.42 13.78 7.21
C SER A 88 7.50 12.69 7.75
N GLY A 89 6.28 12.64 7.28
CA GLY A 89 5.26 11.68 7.68
C GLY A 89 4.03 12.39 8.21
N GLU A 90 2.86 12.01 7.68
CA GLU A 90 1.57 12.57 8.09
C GLU A 90 0.60 11.46 8.45
N ILE A 91 -0.36 11.78 9.32
CA ILE A 91 -1.46 10.88 9.60
C ILE A 91 -2.23 10.63 8.30
N GLY A 92 -2.45 9.37 7.99
CA GLY A 92 -3.15 8.99 6.76
C GLY A 92 -2.22 8.58 5.62
N ASP A 93 -0.91 8.62 5.81
CA ASP A 93 0.05 8.16 4.79
C ASP A 93 -0.12 6.69 4.43
N GLY A 94 -0.64 5.91 5.35
CA GLY A 94 -0.97 4.51 5.09
C GLY A 94 -0.13 3.52 5.88
N LYS A 95 -0.21 2.28 5.46
CA LYS A 95 0.45 1.16 6.14
C LYS A 95 0.93 0.13 5.15
N ILE A 96 1.91 -0.63 5.57
CA ILE A 96 2.41 -1.78 4.83
C ILE A 96 2.17 -3.03 5.68
N PHE A 97 1.55 -4.03 5.07
CA PHE A 97 1.36 -5.35 5.69
C PHE A 97 2.23 -6.35 4.94
N ILE A 98 2.88 -7.22 5.68
CA ILE A 98 3.70 -8.28 5.09
C ILE A 98 3.23 -9.61 5.65
N THR A 99 2.84 -10.51 4.74
CA THR A 99 2.40 -11.85 5.11
C THR A 99 3.24 -12.89 4.37
N THR A 100 3.40 -14.04 4.99
CA THR A 100 4.08 -15.16 4.35
C THR A 100 3.13 -15.81 3.37
N LEU A 101 3.60 -16.03 2.15
CA LEU A 101 2.87 -16.80 1.16
C LEU A 101 3.26 -18.26 1.27
N ASP A 102 2.27 -19.11 1.42
CA ASP A 102 2.49 -20.56 1.48
C ASP A 102 2.87 -21.10 0.12
N GLU A 103 2.28 -20.57 -0.94
CA GLU A 103 2.48 -21.05 -2.29
C GLU A 103 2.21 -19.95 -3.30
N CYS A 104 2.86 -20.03 -4.44
CA CYS A 104 2.59 -19.22 -5.61
C CYS A 104 2.54 -20.15 -6.82
N ILE A 105 1.51 -20.03 -7.62
CA ILE A 105 1.29 -20.88 -8.79
C ILE A 105 1.07 -19.98 -10.00
N ARG A 106 1.90 -20.15 -11.03
CA ARG A 106 1.72 -19.39 -12.27
C ARG A 106 0.64 -20.07 -13.11
N ILE A 107 -0.39 -19.32 -13.42
CA ILE A 107 -1.55 -19.90 -14.13
C ILE A 107 -1.14 -20.44 -15.50
N ARG A 108 -0.30 -19.70 -16.23
CA ARG A 108 0.08 -20.09 -17.61
C ARG A 108 0.84 -21.41 -17.65
N THR A 109 1.72 -21.66 -16.71
CA THR A 109 2.65 -22.80 -16.77
C THR A 109 2.38 -23.87 -15.72
N GLY A 110 1.64 -23.53 -14.66
CA GLY A 110 1.49 -24.41 -13.50
C GLY A 110 2.72 -24.50 -12.61
N GLU A 111 3.76 -23.70 -12.88
CA GLU A 111 4.95 -23.65 -12.02
C GLU A 111 4.56 -23.19 -10.62
N ARG A 112 5.30 -23.69 -9.64
CA ARG A 112 5.05 -23.44 -8.22
C ARG A 112 6.27 -22.88 -7.52
N GLY A 113 6.01 -22.16 -6.42
CA GLY A 113 7.06 -21.66 -5.54
C GLY A 113 7.71 -20.38 -6.07
N GLY A 114 8.95 -20.15 -5.63
CA GLY A 114 9.68 -18.93 -5.96
C GLY A 114 9.89 -18.69 -7.45
N LYS A 115 9.85 -19.73 -8.25
CA LYS A 115 9.95 -19.61 -9.71
C LYS A 115 8.70 -19.03 -10.35
N ALA A 116 7.58 -19.15 -9.67
CA ALA A 116 6.28 -18.71 -10.18
C ALA A 116 6.03 -17.21 -9.93
N ILE A 117 6.82 -16.66 -9.05
CA ILE A 117 6.64 -15.26 -8.62
C ILE A 117 7.12 -14.22 -9.64
#